data_abc453cfb4d4ec87a3e998a05367f343
#
_entry.id   abc453cfb4d4ec87a3e998a05367f343
#
_cell.length_a   1.000
_cell.length_b   1.000
_cell.length_c   1.000
_cell.angle_alpha   90.00
_cell.angle_beta   90.00
_cell.angle_gamma   90.00
#
_symmetry.space_group_name_H-M   'P 1'
#
loop_
_entity.id
_entity.type
_entity.pdbx_description
1 polymer ?
#
loop_
_entity_poly.entity_id
_entity_poly.type
_entity_poly.pdbx_seq_one_letter_code
_entity_poly.pdbx_strand_id
1 'polypeptide(L)'
;RQRQMCIRDSGTRVHTPRRKKRYPSKVSRPTLISQIEAKIGSGKGAAYDQKLKVVKLKSMAETLLFIQKHDFADFDALSDYADAASGRTKELTAKIKVAESRMAEIAVLKTHIINYAKTRDIYTAYRKAGYSKKYYDAHESDIIIHKAAKKAFDELALKKLPTVKSLQAEYSDLLVQKKLDYAALAKAREEARQLQIYKANAEMLLRTDADEQRQTREHQQEK
;
A
#
# COMPACT_ATOMS: atom_id res chain seq x y z
N ARG A 1 41.04 -50.94 0.98
CA ARG A 1 39.78 -50.30 1.51
C ARG A 1 39.63 -48.96 0.81
N GLN A 2 38.87 -48.98 -0.30
CA GLN A 2 38.51 -47.80 -1.09
C GLN A 2 37.29 -47.15 -0.44
N ARG A 3 37.39 -45.88 -0.08
CA ARG A 3 36.24 -45.04 0.27
C ARG A 3 35.66 -44.46 -1.02
N GLN A 4 34.47 -44.88 -1.37
CA GLN A 4 33.67 -44.26 -2.40
C GLN A 4 33.17 -42.89 -1.92
N MET A 5 33.61 -41.83 -2.60
CA MET A 5 33.06 -40.49 -2.49
C MET A 5 31.76 -40.46 -3.29
N CYS A 6 30.65 -40.29 -2.61
CA CYS A 6 29.37 -39.98 -3.24
C CYS A 6 29.41 -38.55 -3.78
N ILE A 7 29.44 -38.40 -5.07
CA ILE A 7 29.21 -37.16 -5.81
C ILE A 7 27.72 -36.82 -5.61
N ARG A 8 27.49 -35.71 -4.96
CA ARG A 8 26.12 -35.17 -4.77
C ARG A 8 25.74 -34.48 -6.07
N ASP A 9 24.97 -35.16 -6.88
CA ASP A 9 24.36 -34.63 -8.10
C ASP A 9 23.43 -33.47 -7.75
N SER A 10 23.55 -32.39 -8.50
CA SER A 10 22.72 -31.20 -8.45
C SER A 10 21.27 -31.55 -8.81
N GLY A 11 20.47 -31.87 -7.81
CA GLY A 11 19.07 -32.22 -8.01
C GLY A 11 18.27 -31.03 -8.57
N THR A 12 17.85 -31.16 -9.81
CA THR A 12 16.73 -30.44 -10.39
C THR A 12 15.54 -30.51 -9.42
N ARG A 13 15.10 -29.36 -8.93
CA ARG A 13 13.87 -29.25 -8.11
C ARG A 13 12.69 -29.71 -8.97
N VAL A 14 12.31 -30.95 -8.80
CA VAL A 14 11.02 -31.46 -9.29
C VAL A 14 9.93 -30.70 -8.52
N HIS A 15 9.20 -29.88 -9.24
CA HIS A 15 8.04 -29.17 -8.72
C HIS A 15 6.95 -30.21 -8.44
N THR A 16 6.93 -30.76 -7.22
CA THR A 16 5.81 -31.59 -6.78
C THR A 16 4.57 -30.71 -6.72
N PRO A 17 3.50 -31.01 -7.46
CA PRO A 17 2.28 -30.25 -7.40
C PRO A 17 1.76 -30.32 -5.96
N ARG A 18 1.58 -29.15 -5.33
CA ARG A 18 1.03 -29.00 -3.98
C ARG A 18 -0.28 -29.80 -3.95
N ARG A 19 -0.29 -30.95 -3.25
CA ARG A 19 -1.46 -31.79 -3.05
C ARG A 19 -2.55 -30.89 -2.47
N LYS A 20 -3.58 -30.56 -3.28
CA LYS A 20 -4.79 -29.90 -2.79
C LYS A 20 -5.32 -30.76 -1.66
N LYS A 21 -5.33 -30.25 -0.43
CA LYS A 21 -5.96 -30.94 0.70
C LYS A 21 -7.41 -31.17 0.30
N ARG A 22 -7.77 -32.42 -0.05
CA ARG A 22 -9.15 -32.83 -0.20
C ARG A 22 -9.77 -32.78 1.20
N TYR A 23 -10.51 -31.72 1.49
CA TYR A 23 -11.38 -31.70 2.65
C TYR A 23 -12.45 -32.75 2.47
N PRO A 24 -12.75 -33.57 3.50
CA PRO A 24 -13.80 -34.55 3.42
C PRO A 24 -15.13 -33.86 3.14
N SER A 25 -15.75 -34.16 2.02
CA SER A 25 -16.98 -33.60 1.52
C SER A 25 -18.18 -34.17 2.26
N LYS A 26 -18.42 -33.90 3.51
CA LYS A 26 -19.73 -34.18 4.19
C LYS A 26 -19.74 -33.90 5.70
N VAL A 27 -19.05 -32.88 6.14
CA VAL A 27 -19.53 -32.16 7.32
C VAL A 27 -19.72 -30.75 6.83
N SER A 28 -20.96 -30.35 6.60
CA SER A 28 -21.30 -28.95 6.29
C SER A 28 -20.94 -28.16 7.55
N ARG A 29 -19.68 -27.65 7.59
CA ARG A 29 -19.32 -26.66 8.59
C ARG A 29 -20.31 -25.51 8.41
N PRO A 30 -20.95 -25.04 9.49
CA PRO A 30 -21.85 -23.92 9.38
C PRO A 30 -21.10 -22.77 8.71
N THR A 31 -21.61 -22.27 7.60
CA THR A 31 -21.04 -21.12 6.91
C THR A 31 -21.09 -19.90 7.82
N LEU A 32 -20.22 -18.94 7.62
CA LEU A 32 -20.26 -17.68 8.38
C LEU A 32 -21.66 -17.05 8.33
N ILE A 33 -22.33 -17.13 7.19
CA ILE A 33 -23.71 -16.65 6.99
C ILE A 33 -24.68 -17.35 7.95
N SER A 34 -24.69 -18.68 8.02
CA SER A 34 -25.63 -19.41 8.88
C SER A 34 -25.37 -19.13 10.38
N GLN A 35 -24.13 -18.88 10.77
CA GLN A 35 -23.77 -18.48 12.13
C GLN A 35 -24.30 -17.10 12.47
N ILE A 36 -24.18 -16.14 11.53
CA ILE A 36 -24.67 -14.77 11.69
C ILE A 36 -26.20 -14.71 11.66
N GLU A 37 -26.85 -15.44 10.74
CA GLU A 37 -28.31 -15.52 10.63
C GLU A 37 -28.96 -16.07 11.89
N ALA A 38 -28.39 -17.13 12.46
CA ALA A 38 -28.88 -17.71 13.72
C ALA A 38 -28.87 -16.69 14.87
N LYS A 39 -27.96 -15.70 14.82
CA LYS A 39 -27.89 -14.65 15.84
C LYS A 39 -28.82 -13.49 15.63
N ILE A 40 -29.04 -13.05 14.40
CA ILE A 40 -30.01 -11.98 14.10
C ILE A 40 -31.43 -12.43 14.51
N GLY A 41 -31.73 -13.72 14.44
CA GLY A 41 -33.02 -14.30 14.89
C GLY A 41 -33.17 -14.41 16.40
N SER A 42 -32.08 -14.39 17.18
CA SER A 42 -32.12 -14.59 18.65
C SER A 42 -32.18 -13.27 19.45
N GLY A 43 -32.34 -12.12 18.81
CA GLY A 43 -32.27 -10.77 19.39
C GLY A 43 -32.99 -10.58 20.72
N LYS A 44 -32.28 -10.84 21.83
CA LYS A 44 -32.64 -10.50 23.18
C LYS A 44 -31.83 -9.33 23.68
N GLY A 45 -32.36 -8.13 23.59
CA GLY A 45 -31.67 -6.98 24.16
C GLY A 45 -32.60 -5.81 24.35
N ALA A 46 -33.21 -5.70 25.51
CA ALA A 46 -33.88 -4.51 25.99
C ALA A 46 -32.84 -3.42 26.28
N ALA A 47 -33.16 -2.19 25.95
CA ALA A 47 -32.46 -0.96 26.36
C ALA A 47 -31.38 -0.40 25.45
N TYR A 48 -31.60 -0.44 24.15
CA TYR A 48 -30.83 0.43 23.24
C TYR A 48 -31.75 1.51 22.62
N ASP A 49 -31.22 2.75 22.55
CA ASP A 49 -31.87 3.84 21.84
C ASP A 49 -32.40 3.37 20.46
N GLN A 50 -33.68 3.59 20.18
CA GLN A 50 -34.29 3.06 18.93
C GLN A 50 -33.52 3.45 17.68
N LYS A 51 -32.96 4.66 17.63
CA LYS A 51 -32.10 5.11 16.51
C LYS A 51 -30.85 4.26 16.35
N LEU A 52 -30.18 3.90 17.44
CA LEU A 52 -28.97 3.10 17.41
C LEU A 52 -29.26 1.66 16.93
N LYS A 53 -30.43 1.13 17.32
CA LYS A 53 -30.91 -0.18 16.86
C LYS A 53 -31.09 -0.20 15.34
N VAL A 54 -31.72 0.81 14.77
CA VAL A 54 -31.97 0.89 13.33
C VAL A 54 -30.66 1.00 12.54
N VAL A 55 -29.72 1.84 12.98
CA VAL A 55 -28.42 2.01 12.31
C VAL A 55 -27.59 0.70 12.41
N LYS A 56 -27.57 0.06 13.56
CA LYS A 56 -26.89 -1.23 13.73
C LYS A 56 -27.53 -2.32 12.87
N LEU A 57 -28.85 -2.42 12.88
CA LEU A 57 -29.57 -3.41 12.08
C LEU A 57 -29.29 -3.22 10.58
N LYS A 58 -29.30 -1.99 10.12
CA LYS A 58 -28.95 -1.67 8.72
C LYS A 58 -27.52 -2.07 8.39
N SER A 59 -26.55 -1.71 9.22
CA SER A 59 -25.16 -2.08 9.03
C SER A 59 -24.93 -3.60 9.08
N MET A 60 -25.64 -4.31 9.95
CA MET A 60 -25.60 -5.78 10.02
C MET A 60 -26.23 -6.43 8.78
N ALA A 61 -27.38 -5.92 8.31
CA ALA A 61 -28.00 -6.38 7.07
C ALA A 61 -27.10 -6.18 5.86
N GLU A 62 -26.47 -5.02 5.72
CA GLU A 62 -25.49 -4.75 4.68
C GLU A 62 -24.28 -5.71 4.75
N THR A 63 -23.80 -6.00 5.96
CA THR A 63 -22.73 -6.99 6.18
C THR A 63 -23.13 -8.37 5.70
N LEU A 64 -24.33 -8.80 6.06
CA LEU A 64 -24.88 -10.10 5.67
C LEU A 64 -25.03 -10.23 4.16
N LEU A 65 -25.61 -9.22 3.51
CA LEU A 65 -25.76 -9.18 2.06
C LEU A 65 -24.40 -9.20 1.36
N PHE A 66 -23.40 -8.52 1.92
CA PHE A 66 -22.05 -8.53 1.38
C PHE A 66 -21.42 -9.92 1.52
N ILE A 67 -21.51 -10.56 2.68
CA ILE A 67 -20.97 -11.91 2.94
C ILE A 67 -21.65 -12.92 2.01
N GLN A 68 -22.96 -12.85 1.88
CA GLN A 68 -23.74 -13.72 1.01
C GLN A 68 -23.34 -13.55 -0.48
N LYS A 69 -23.17 -12.30 -0.92
CA LYS A 69 -22.79 -12.00 -2.31
C LYS A 69 -21.41 -12.56 -2.68
N HIS A 70 -20.48 -12.56 -1.73
CA HIS A 70 -19.09 -12.99 -1.96
C HIS A 70 -18.81 -14.43 -1.54
N ASP A 71 -19.79 -15.13 -0.97
CA ASP A 71 -19.73 -16.56 -0.56
C ASP A 71 -18.50 -16.89 0.29
N PHE A 72 -18.21 -16.05 1.31
CA PHE A 72 -17.10 -16.32 2.22
C PHE A 72 -17.36 -17.58 3.04
N ALA A 73 -16.39 -18.50 3.02
CA ALA A 73 -16.49 -19.77 3.74
C ALA A 73 -16.45 -19.59 5.27
N ASP A 74 -15.64 -18.65 5.74
CA ASP A 74 -15.40 -18.39 7.16
C ASP A 74 -14.99 -16.93 7.40
N PHE A 75 -14.77 -16.58 8.67
CA PHE A 75 -14.33 -15.24 9.06
C PHE A 75 -12.91 -14.92 8.57
N ASP A 76 -12.04 -15.92 8.49
CA ASP A 76 -10.66 -15.73 8.06
C ASP A 76 -10.62 -15.29 6.60
N ALA A 77 -11.47 -15.87 5.74
CA ALA A 77 -11.59 -15.45 4.33
C ALA A 77 -12.06 -13.99 4.20
N LEU A 78 -13.03 -13.56 5.02
CA LEU A 78 -13.45 -12.15 5.06
C LEU A 78 -12.35 -11.24 5.58
N SER A 79 -11.61 -11.68 6.60
CA SER A 79 -10.48 -10.94 7.17
C SER A 79 -9.38 -10.73 6.14
N ASP A 80 -8.96 -11.80 5.44
CA ASP A 80 -7.94 -11.75 4.40
C ASP A 80 -8.35 -10.82 3.26
N TYR A 81 -9.62 -10.85 2.87
CA TYR A 81 -10.14 -9.95 1.84
C TYR A 81 -10.09 -8.48 2.27
N ALA A 82 -10.45 -8.17 3.51
CA ALA A 82 -10.36 -6.81 4.08
C ALA A 82 -8.91 -6.34 4.23
N ASP A 83 -8.00 -7.24 4.63
CA ASP A 83 -6.58 -6.93 4.77
C ASP A 83 -5.91 -6.73 3.41
N ALA A 84 -6.29 -7.48 2.38
CA ALA A 84 -5.86 -7.25 1.00
C ALA A 84 -6.30 -5.87 0.47
N ALA A 85 -7.53 -5.44 0.76
CA ALA A 85 -8.00 -4.10 0.41
C ALA A 85 -7.18 -3.00 1.11
N SER A 86 -6.86 -3.19 2.39
CA SER A 86 -5.96 -2.31 3.14
C SER A 86 -4.55 -2.30 2.55
N GLY A 87 -4.05 -3.45 2.09
CA GLY A 87 -2.79 -3.58 1.36
C GLY A 87 -2.76 -2.73 0.10
N ARG A 88 -3.80 -2.80 -0.74
CA ARG A 88 -3.94 -1.97 -1.95
C ARG A 88 -3.85 -0.47 -1.66
N THR A 89 -4.43 0.00 -0.54
CA THR A 89 -4.32 1.43 -0.16
C THR A 89 -2.90 1.83 0.22
N LYS A 90 -2.16 0.95 0.88
CA LYS A 90 -0.74 1.17 1.23
C LYS A 90 0.13 1.21 -0.02
N GLU A 91 -0.07 0.29 -0.95
CA GLU A 91 0.66 0.25 -2.23
C GLU A 91 0.44 1.51 -3.06
N LEU A 92 -0.82 1.94 -3.22
CA LEU A 92 -1.14 3.17 -3.95
C LEU A 92 -0.52 4.41 -3.27
N THR A 93 -0.55 4.46 -1.94
CA THR A 93 0.08 5.54 -1.18
C THR A 93 1.60 5.55 -1.38
N ALA A 94 2.24 4.38 -1.41
CA ALA A 94 3.68 4.26 -1.68
C ALA A 94 4.02 4.72 -3.11
N LYS A 95 3.24 4.31 -4.12
CA LYS A 95 3.41 4.75 -5.51
C LYS A 95 3.32 6.27 -5.64
N ILE A 96 2.33 6.89 -5.01
CA ILE A 96 2.16 8.34 -5.01
C ILE A 96 3.40 9.03 -4.40
N LYS A 97 3.90 8.55 -3.26
CA LYS A 97 5.09 9.10 -2.60
C LYS A 97 6.33 9.01 -3.49
N VAL A 98 6.53 7.88 -4.18
CA VAL A 98 7.65 7.70 -5.12
C VAL A 98 7.55 8.69 -6.27
N ALA A 99 6.35 8.86 -6.86
CA ALA A 99 6.12 9.83 -7.91
C ALA A 99 6.37 11.28 -7.43
N GLU A 100 5.93 11.63 -6.22
CA GLU A 100 6.17 12.95 -5.62
C GLU A 100 7.66 13.22 -5.37
N SER A 101 8.40 12.23 -4.85
CA SER A 101 9.84 12.34 -4.68
C SER A 101 10.54 12.59 -6.02
N ARG A 102 10.19 11.80 -7.03
CA ARG A 102 10.77 11.95 -8.37
C ARG A 102 10.44 13.30 -9.00
N MET A 103 9.22 13.79 -8.84
CA MET A 103 8.83 15.14 -9.32
C MET A 103 9.65 16.25 -8.63
N ALA A 104 9.94 16.12 -7.34
CA ALA A 104 10.78 17.06 -6.60
C ALA A 104 12.24 17.02 -7.11
N GLU A 105 12.80 15.83 -7.33
CA GLU A 105 14.13 15.65 -7.92
C GLU A 105 14.23 16.31 -9.30
N ILE A 106 13.22 16.09 -10.17
CA ILE A 106 13.16 16.70 -11.49
C ILE A 106 13.15 18.23 -11.40
N ALA A 107 12.38 18.80 -10.47
CA ALA A 107 12.29 20.25 -10.27
C ALA A 107 13.66 20.85 -9.87
N VAL A 108 14.36 20.20 -8.93
CA VAL A 108 15.69 20.60 -8.49
C VAL A 108 16.71 20.47 -9.62
N LEU A 109 16.73 19.32 -10.31
CA LEU A 109 17.65 19.07 -11.41
C LEU A 109 17.46 20.07 -12.57
N LYS A 110 16.21 20.35 -12.91
CA LYS A 110 15.87 21.39 -13.92
C LYS A 110 16.42 22.76 -13.54
N THR A 111 16.31 23.14 -12.26
CA THR A 111 16.85 24.39 -11.76
C THR A 111 18.38 24.42 -11.91
N HIS A 112 19.07 23.35 -11.55
CA HIS A 112 20.53 23.26 -11.70
C HIS A 112 20.97 23.33 -13.18
N ILE A 113 20.26 22.65 -14.09
CA ILE A 113 20.56 22.70 -15.53
C ILE A 113 20.40 24.13 -16.08
N ILE A 114 19.32 24.82 -15.72
CA ILE A 114 19.09 26.22 -16.15
C ILE A 114 20.15 27.14 -15.59
N ASN A 115 20.48 27.02 -14.32
CA ASN A 115 21.51 27.83 -13.65
C ASN A 115 22.89 27.58 -14.25
N TYR A 116 23.25 26.32 -14.51
CA TYR A 116 24.50 25.97 -15.16
C TYR A 116 24.61 26.60 -16.57
N ALA A 117 23.54 26.52 -17.36
CA ALA A 117 23.50 27.12 -18.70
C ALA A 117 23.65 28.64 -18.65
N LYS A 118 22.97 29.34 -17.75
CA LYS A 118 23.03 30.79 -17.58
C LYS A 118 24.41 31.30 -17.15
N THR A 119 25.08 30.55 -16.26
CA THR A 119 26.34 30.96 -15.64
C THR A 119 27.59 30.42 -16.36
N ARG A 120 27.40 29.61 -17.42
CA ARG A 120 28.48 28.95 -18.15
C ARG A 120 29.50 29.91 -18.72
N ASP A 121 29.03 30.98 -19.34
CA ASP A 121 29.92 31.94 -20.05
C ASP A 121 30.73 32.75 -19.02
N ILE A 122 30.11 33.17 -17.94
CA ILE A 122 30.75 33.86 -16.81
C ILE A 122 31.83 32.96 -16.18
N TYR A 123 31.52 31.71 -15.93
CA TYR A 123 32.49 30.77 -15.37
C TYR A 123 33.63 30.45 -16.33
N THR A 124 33.35 30.38 -17.62
CA THR A 124 34.36 30.19 -18.66
C THR A 124 35.31 31.39 -18.75
N ALA A 125 34.79 32.61 -18.65
CA ALA A 125 35.58 33.83 -18.60
C ALA A 125 36.45 33.91 -17.34
N TYR A 126 35.88 33.53 -16.16
CA TYR A 126 36.62 33.42 -14.90
C TYR A 126 37.81 32.46 -15.00
N ARG A 127 37.62 31.30 -15.62
CA ARG A 127 38.70 30.34 -15.87
C ARG A 127 39.77 30.88 -16.84
N LYS A 128 39.35 31.54 -17.90
CA LYS A 128 40.28 32.20 -18.86
C LYS A 128 41.08 33.32 -18.21
N ALA A 129 40.50 34.05 -17.26
CA ALA A 129 41.18 35.09 -16.47
C ALA A 129 42.12 34.54 -15.38
N GLY A 130 42.46 33.23 -15.43
CA GLY A 130 43.36 32.61 -14.45
C GLY A 130 42.82 32.62 -13.02
N TYR A 131 41.51 32.56 -12.85
CA TYR A 131 40.81 32.60 -11.54
C TYR A 131 41.07 33.91 -10.76
N SER A 132 41.17 35.04 -11.48
CA SER A 132 41.41 36.34 -10.91
C SER A 132 40.43 36.71 -9.79
N LYS A 133 40.98 37.16 -8.65
CA LYS A 133 40.18 37.62 -7.52
C LYS A 133 39.26 38.79 -7.90
N LYS A 134 39.76 39.75 -8.65
CA LYS A 134 38.97 40.91 -9.12
C LYS A 134 37.76 40.49 -9.95
N TYR A 135 37.92 39.46 -10.80
CA TYR A 135 36.82 38.93 -11.60
C TYR A 135 35.85 38.13 -10.72
N TYR A 136 36.37 37.39 -9.74
CA TYR A 136 35.54 36.68 -8.79
C TYR A 136 34.64 37.61 -7.98
N ASP A 137 35.22 38.67 -7.40
CA ASP A 137 34.49 39.63 -6.56
C ASP A 137 33.38 40.36 -7.37
N ALA A 138 33.55 40.52 -8.69
CA ALA A 138 32.56 41.12 -9.58
C ALA A 138 31.42 40.19 -9.99
N HIS A 139 31.64 38.85 -9.94
CA HIS A 139 30.69 37.82 -10.40
C HIS A 139 30.51 36.68 -9.40
N GLU A 140 30.66 36.96 -8.12
CA GLU A 140 30.69 35.96 -7.05
C GLU A 140 29.46 35.08 -7.05
N SER A 141 28.26 35.68 -7.13
CA SER A 141 26.98 34.94 -7.10
C SER A 141 26.86 33.97 -8.28
N ASP A 142 27.23 34.35 -9.47
CA ASP A 142 27.13 33.49 -10.64
C ASP A 142 28.14 32.34 -10.61
N ILE A 143 29.35 32.61 -10.11
CA ILE A 143 30.40 31.60 -9.92
C ILE A 143 30.00 30.57 -8.86
N ILE A 144 29.40 31.00 -7.76
CA ILE A 144 28.89 30.12 -6.70
C ILE A 144 27.77 29.24 -7.24
N ILE A 145 26.80 29.85 -7.95
CA ILE A 145 25.68 29.13 -8.56
C ILE A 145 26.19 28.10 -9.57
N HIS A 146 27.17 28.45 -10.41
CA HIS A 146 27.76 27.48 -11.33
C HIS A 146 28.44 26.32 -10.65
N LYS A 147 29.25 26.58 -9.64
CA LYS A 147 29.91 25.55 -8.86
C LYS A 147 28.91 24.64 -8.14
N ALA A 148 27.83 25.19 -7.56
CA ALA A 148 26.76 24.42 -6.91
C ALA A 148 26.03 23.52 -7.91
N ALA A 149 25.70 24.02 -9.09
CA ALA A 149 25.09 23.22 -10.14
C ALA A 149 26.00 22.07 -10.61
N LYS A 150 27.32 22.35 -10.79
CA LYS A 150 28.29 21.31 -11.14
C LYS A 150 28.39 20.24 -10.07
N LYS A 151 28.50 20.64 -8.80
CA LYS A 151 28.56 19.72 -7.66
C LYS A 151 27.33 18.81 -7.62
N ALA A 152 26.12 19.34 -7.84
CA ALA A 152 24.91 18.55 -7.90
C ALA A 152 24.92 17.51 -9.05
N PHE A 153 25.51 17.83 -10.20
CA PHE A 153 25.67 16.87 -11.30
C PHE A 153 26.69 15.78 -10.97
N ASP A 154 27.78 16.12 -10.32
CA ASP A 154 28.82 15.18 -9.90
C ASP A 154 28.26 14.19 -8.83
N GLU A 155 27.44 14.68 -7.88
CA GLU A 155 26.75 13.87 -6.88
C GLU A 155 25.74 12.87 -7.49
N LEU A 156 25.05 13.27 -8.55
CA LEU A 156 24.12 12.41 -9.28
C LEU A 156 24.81 11.39 -10.21
N ALA A 157 26.14 11.45 -10.34
CA ALA A 157 26.98 10.59 -11.19
C ALA A 157 26.43 10.43 -12.63
N LEU A 158 25.81 11.46 -13.17
CA LEU A 158 25.16 11.43 -14.48
C LEU A 158 26.21 11.44 -15.59
N LYS A 159 26.31 10.36 -16.35
CA LYS A 159 27.18 10.32 -17.55
C LYS A 159 26.78 11.34 -18.62
N LYS A 160 25.50 11.67 -18.69
CA LYS A 160 24.94 12.66 -19.64
C LYS A 160 23.79 13.38 -18.97
N LEU A 161 23.83 14.71 -19.01
CA LEU A 161 22.73 15.53 -18.48
C LEU A 161 21.48 15.38 -19.35
N PRO A 162 20.32 15.14 -18.74
CA PRO A 162 19.05 15.14 -19.47
C PRO A 162 18.71 16.54 -19.95
N THR A 163 17.91 16.63 -21.00
CA THR A 163 17.44 17.93 -21.49
C THR A 163 16.29 18.44 -20.62
N VAL A 164 16.14 19.77 -20.53
CA VAL A 164 15.01 20.38 -19.83
C VAL A 164 13.68 19.92 -20.43
N LYS A 165 13.63 19.69 -21.75
CA LYS A 165 12.43 19.18 -22.44
C LYS A 165 12.08 17.75 -22.00
N SER A 166 13.07 16.83 -21.91
CA SER A 166 12.83 15.46 -21.46
C SER A 166 12.37 15.40 -20.01
N LEU A 167 12.96 16.23 -19.13
CA LEU A 167 12.54 16.35 -17.74
C LEU A 167 11.12 16.92 -17.61
N GLN A 168 10.74 17.85 -18.47
CA GLN A 168 9.40 18.41 -18.49
C GLN A 168 8.36 17.38 -18.95
N ALA A 169 8.69 16.55 -19.94
CA ALA A 169 7.83 15.44 -20.38
C ALA A 169 7.64 14.41 -19.25
N GLU A 170 8.75 13.94 -18.65
CA GLU A 170 8.70 13.02 -17.49
C GLU A 170 7.86 13.59 -16.35
N TYR A 171 8.02 14.86 -16.02
CA TYR A 171 7.22 15.52 -14.98
C TYR A 171 5.73 15.53 -15.31
N SER A 172 5.38 15.81 -16.57
CA SER A 172 4.00 15.82 -17.04
C SER A 172 3.35 14.44 -16.95
N ASP A 173 4.08 13.39 -17.33
CA ASP A 173 3.62 12.01 -17.27
C ASP A 173 3.40 11.57 -15.81
N LEU A 174 4.35 11.88 -14.91
CA LEU A 174 4.23 11.63 -13.48
C LEU A 174 3.04 12.39 -12.88
N LEU A 175 2.77 13.62 -13.32
CA LEU A 175 1.62 14.38 -12.83
C LEU A 175 0.29 13.76 -13.24
N VAL A 176 0.18 13.25 -14.47
CA VAL A 176 -1.01 12.54 -14.96
C VAL A 176 -1.21 11.25 -14.17
N GLN A 177 -0.14 10.44 -14.03
CA GLN A 177 -0.18 9.19 -13.28
C GLN A 177 -0.56 9.42 -11.82
N LYS A 178 0.03 10.42 -11.17
CA LYS A 178 -0.29 10.81 -9.80
C LYS A 178 -1.78 11.15 -9.63
N LYS A 179 -2.39 11.86 -10.57
CA LYS A 179 -3.83 12.17 -10.54
C LYS A 179 -4.68 10.91 -10.62
N LEU A 180 -4.32 9.97 -11.49
CA LEU A 180 -5.01 8.67 -11.60
C LEU A 180 -4.87 7.85 -10.33
N ASP A 181 -3.66 7.79 -9.76
CA ASP A 181 -3.39 7.06 -8.52
C ASP A 181 -4.13 7.66 -7.33
N TYR A 182 -4.28 9.00 -7.23
CA TYR A 182 -5.12 9.62 -6.20
C TYR A 182 -6.59 9.29 -6.35
N ALA A 183 -7.13 9.26 -7.57
CA ALA A 183 -8.50 8.84 -7.81
C ALA A 183 -8.73 7.37 -7.44
N ALA A 184 -7.78 6.50 -7.79
CA ALA A 184 -7.79 5.09 -7.40
C ALA A 184 -7.68 4.91 -5.87
N LEU A 185 -6.80 5.69 -5.22
CA LEU A 185 -6.62 5.67 -3.77
C LEU A 185 -7.90 6.08 -3.02
N ALA A 186 -8.62 7.10 -3.52
CA ALA A 186 -9.88 7.52 -2.91
C ALA A 186 -10.91 6.38 -2.91
N LYS A 187 -11.06 5.68 -4.04
CA LYS A 187 -11.94 4.49 -4.16
C LYS A 187 -11.49 3.34 -3.28
N ALA A 188 -10.19 3.02 -3.31
CA ALA A 188 -9.63 1.94 -2.50
C ALA A 188 -9.76 2.19 -1.00
N ARG A 189 -9.64 3.44 -0.55
CA ARG A 189 -9.85 3.82 0.87
C ARG A 189 -11.30 3.63 1.30
N GLU A 190 -12.25 4.00 0.46
CA GLU A 190 -13.66 3.81 0.77
C GLU A 190 -14.01 2.33 0.83
N GLU A 191 -13.55 1.53 -0.16
CA GLU A 191 -13.69 0.08 -0.15
C GLU A 191 -13.08 -0.56 1.10
N ALA A 192 -11.85 -0.22 1.43
CA ALA A 192 -11.17 -0.74 2.61
C ALA A 192 -11.90 -0.36 3.91
N ARG A 193 -12.44 0.87 4.00
CA ARG A 193 -13.22 1.32 5.15
C ARG A 193 -14.50 0.50 5.31
N GLN A 194 -15.23 0.25 4.23
CA GLN A 194 -16.44 -0.57 4.25
C GLN A 194 -16.14 -2.00 4.68
N LEU A 195 -15.08 -2.58 4.13
CA LEU A 195 -14.64 -3.95 4.47
C LEU A 195 -14.23 -4.08 5.93
N GLN A 196 -13.56 -3.07 6.50
CA GLN A 196 -13.24 -3.06 7.93
C GLN A 196 -14.50 -3.00 8.80
N ILE A 197 -15.53 -2.29 8.37
CA ILE A 197 -16.83 -2.27 9.06
C ILE A 197 -17.47 -3.66 9.01
N TYR A 198 -17.48 -4.31 7.85
CA TYR A 198 -18.03 -5.66 7.69
C TYR A 198 -17.27 -6.69 8.54
N LYS A 199 -15.93 -6.62 8.55
CA LYS A 199 -15.07 -7.45 9.40
C LYS A 199 -15.40 -7.25 10.89
N ALA A 200 -15.48 -5.99 11.35
CA ALA A 200 -15.80 -5.68 12.74
C ALA A 200 -17.21 -6.13 13.14
N ASN A 201 -18.20 -5.97 12.27
CA ASN A 201 -19.55 -6.44 12.49
C ASN A 201 -19.61 -7.98 12.61
N ALA A 202 -18.94 -8.69 11.71
CA ALA A 202 -18.86 -10.15 11.72
C ALA A 202 -18.16 -10.64 13.00
N GLU A 203 -17.03 -10.02 13.36
CA GLU A 203 -16.29 -10.36 14.59
C GLU A 203 -17.14 -10.15 15.85
N MET A 204 -17.89 -9.04 15.94
CA MET A 204 -18.76 -8.75 17.06
C MET A 204 -19.85 -9.82 17.21
N LEU A 205 -20.46 -10.26 16.11
CA LEU A 205 -21.48 -11.30 16.12
C LEU A 205 -20.92 -12.65 16.59
N LEU A 206 -19.73 -13.03 16.14
CA LEU A 206 -19.09 -14.29 16.52
C LEU A 206 -18.61 -14.30 17.97
N ARG A 207 -18.11 -13.16 18.51
CA ARG A 207 -17.70 -13.08 19.93
C ARG A 207 -18.87 -13.24 20.89
N THR A 208 -20.01 -12.61 20.60
CA THR A 208 -21.21 -12.76 21.43
C THR A 208 -21.68 -14.22 21.49
N ASP A 209 -21.42 -15.04 20.44
CA ASP A 209 -21.71 -16.48 20.43
C ASP A 209 -20.86 -17.27 21.43
N ALA A 210 -19.56 -16.94 21.47
CA ALA A 210 -18.64 -17.64 22.35
C ALA A 210 -18.94 -17.34 23.82
N ASP A 211 -19.33 -16.11 24.14
CA ASP A 211 -19.63 -15.69 25.52
C ASP A 211 -20.97 -16.28 25.99
N GLU A 212 -22.01 -16.34 25.15
CA GLU A 212 -23.28 -16.97 25.48
C GLU A 212 -23.15 -18.51 25.67
N GLN A 213 -22.32 -19.16 24.86
CA GLN A 213 -22.02 -20.57 24.98
C GLN A 213 -21.27 -20.89 26.29
N ARG A 214 -20.36 -20.01 26.71
CA ARG A 214 -19.66 -20.16 28.00
C ARG A 214 -20.64 -20.05 29.18
N GLN A 215 -21.47 -19.01 29.22
CA GLN A 215 -22.48 -18.82 30.25
C GLN A 215 -23.47 -19.96 30.33
N THR A 216 -23.89 -20.51 29.19
CA THR A 216 -24.80 -21.65 29.15
C THR A 216 -24.18 -22.93 29.70
N ARG A 217 -22.88 -23.16 29.42
CA ARG A 217 -22.14 -24.32 29.97
C ARG A 217 -21.91 -24.21 31.48
N GLU A 218 -21.55 -23.00 31.96
CA GLU A 218 -21.37 -22.72 33.37
C GLU A 218 -22.68 -22.95 34.15
N HIS A 219 -23.81 -22.50 33.63
CA HIS A 219 -25.13 -22.70 34.24
C HIS A 219 -25.64 -24.16 34.20
N GLN A 220 -25.12 -24.97 33.27
CA GLN A 220 -25.40 -26.44 33.23
C GLN A 220 -24.52 -27.25 34.17
N GLN A 221 -23.35 -26.71 34.57
CA GLN A 221 -22.46 -27.37 35.54
C GLN A 221 -22.81 -27.05 36.98
N GLU A 222 -23.59 -26.00 37.25
CA GLU A 222 -24.08 -25.62 38.57
C GLU A 222 -25.41 -26.28 38.96
N LYS A 223 -26.01 -27.09 38.08
CA LYS A 223 -27.22 -27.89 38.31
C LYS A 223 -26.90 -29.36 38.46
#